data_64cfa7536600e00302589209cebca248
#
_entry.id   64cfa7536600e00302589209cebca248
#
_cell.length_a   1.000
_cell.length_b   1.000
_cell.length_c   1.000
_cell.angle_alpha   90.00
_cell.angle_beta   90.00
_cell.angle_gamma   90.00
#
_symmetry.space_group_name_H-M   'P 1'
#
loop_
_entity.id
_entity.type
_entity.pdbx_description
1 polymer ?
#
loop_
_entity_poly.entity_id
_entity_poly.type
_entity_poly.pdbx_seq_one_letter_code
_entity_poly.pdbx_strand_id
1 'polypeptide(L)'
;MLKPLDFRYALVIEEMDSVRTSIVNVLRAQGWLVHGIPRAEQAFNILAHIPYNLVVIDSELPGIGGIDFVRILHNSREWRTIRLVIIASSQSADFATQAAEYGAFLARKSRWKHDLFRFLSGYEEDPTENTVCDQRV
;
A
#
# COMPACT_ATOMS: atom_id res chain seq x y z
N MET A 1 -16.75 11.19 18.56
CA MET A 1 -16.72 9.78 18.97
C MET A 1 -16.59 8.88 17.74
N LEU A 2 -15.70 7.91 17.82
CA LEU A 2 -15.50 7.00 16.71
C LEU A 2 -16.61 5.96 16.66
N LYS A 3 -17.10 5.71 15.46
CA LYS A 3 -18.06 4.63 15.24
C LYS A 3 -17.30 3.31 15.08
N PRO A 4 -17.91 2.18 15.38
CA PRO A 4 -17.24 0.89 15.15
C PRO A 4 -16.78 0.72 13.70
N LEU A 5 -17.49 1.32 12.75
CA LEU A 5 -17.15 1.22 11.34
C LEU A 5 -15.96 2.08 10.95
N ASP A 6 -15.48 2.92 11.84
CA ASP A 6 -14.35 3.80 11.55
C ASP A 6 -13.00 3.12 11.78
N PHE A 7 -13.00 1.86 12.21
CA PHE A 7 -11.76 1.13 12.32
C PHE A 7 -11.15 0.94 10.94
N ARG A 8 -9.84 1.16 10.86
CA ARG A 8 -9.09 1.04 9.62
C ARG A 8 -8.07 -0.07 9.77
N TYR A 9 -8.18 -1.05 8.91
CA TYR A 9 -7.27 -2.19 8.92
C TYR A 9 -6.29 -2.07 7.76
N ALA A 10 -5.01 -2.25 8.07
CA ALA A 10 -3.96 -2.23 7.06
C ALA A 10 -3.16 -3.52 7.14
N LEU A 11 -2.77 -4.02 5.98
CA LEU A 11 -1.91 -5.19 5.86
C LEU A 11 -0.61 -4.76 5.20
N VAL A 12 0.51 -5.10 5.84
CA VAL A 12 1.84 -4.79 5.32
C VAL A 12 2.51 -6.10 4.93
N ILE A 13 2.91 -6.20 3.68
CA ILE A 13 3.56 -7.40 3.15
C ILE A 13 4.98 -7.04 2.75
N GLU A 14 5.93 -7.49 3.53
CA GLU A 14 7.34 -7.17 3.37
C GLU A 14 8.19 -8.27 4.00
N GLU A 15 9.14 -8.80 3.26
CA GLU A 15 9.94 -9.92 3.72
C GLU A 15 10.91 -9.52 4.82
N MET A 16 11.55 -8.37 4.70
CA MET A 16 12.56 -7.94 5.67
C MET A 16 11.91 -7.48 6.96
N ASP A 17 12.26 -8.13 8.06
CA ASP A 17 11.65 -7.86 9.35
C ASP A 17 11.79 -6.40 9.76
N SER A 18 12.98 -5.81 9.59
CA SER A 18 13.20 -4.44 10.03
C SER A 18 12.38 -3.44 9.23
N VAL A 19 12.30 -3.66 7.92
CA VAL A 19 11.50 -2.77 7.05
C VAL A 19 10.02 -2.95 7.36
N ARG A 20 9.56 -4.19 7.49
CA ARG A 20 8.16 -4.46 7.80
C ARG A 20 7.77 -3.81 9.12
N THR A 21 8.60 -3.94 10.14
CA THR A 21 8.33 -3.34 11.43
C THR A 21 8.24 -1.82 11.33
N SER A 22 9.13 -1.20 10.54
CA SER A 22 9.11 0.26 10.38
C SER A 22 7.80 0.72 9.74
N ILE A 23 7.34 0.02 8.71
CA ILE A 23 6.10 0.40 8.02
C ILE A 23 4.91 0.21 8.96
N VAL A 24 4.88 -0.91 9.66
CA VAL A 24 3.81 -1.20 10.62
C VAL A 24 3.74 -0.11 11.69
N ASN A 25 4.88 0.29 12.22
CA ASN A 25 4.92 1.31 13.28
C ASN A 25 4.44 2.67 12.79
N VAL A 26 4.81 3.04 11.57
CA VAL A 26 4.35 4.31 11.00
C VAL A 26 2.84 4.31 10.87
N LEU A 27 2.26 3.22 10.37
CA LEU A 27 0.81 3.15 10.21
C LEU A 27 0.08 3.11 11.54
N ARG A 28 0.63 2.39 12.52
CA ARG A 28 0.02 2.37 13.85
C ARG A 28 0.01 3.74 14.49
N ALA A 29 1.07 4.52 14.28
CA ALA A 29 1.13 5.87 14.80
C ALA A 29 0.06 6.77 14.17
N GLN A 30 -0.44 6.41 12.99
CA GLN A 30 -1.51 7.11 12.31
C GLN A 30 -2.89 6.59 12.68
N GLY A 31 -2.98 5.63 13.59
CA GLY A 31 -4.26 5.12 14.06
C GLY A 31 -4.77 3.88 13.35
N TRP A 32 -3.96 3.27 12.50
CA TRP A 32 -4.36 2.05 11.80
C TRP A 32 -4.19 0.83 12.70
N LEU A 33 -5.07 -0.15 12.50
CA LEU A 33 -4.89 -1.49 13.05
C LEU A 33 -4.12 -2.27 11.98
N VAL A 34 -2.89 -2.69 12.30
CA VAL A 34 -1.96 -3.14 11.28
C VAL A 34 -1.50 -4.57 11.55
N HIS A 35 -1.52 -5.38 10.51
CA HIS A 35 -0.88 -6.70 10.52
C HIS A 35 0.25 -6.72 9.52
N GLY A 36 1.36 -7.34 9.89
CA GLY A 36 2.51 -7.46 9.01
C GLY A 36 2.80 -8.92 8.73
N ILE A 37 3.04 -9.24 7.46
CA ILE A 37 3.39 -10.60 7.04
C ILE A 37 4.53 -10.54 6.04
N PRO A 38 5.34 -11.62 5.94
CA PRO A 38 6.50 -11.59 5.07
C PRO A 38 6.23 -11.95 3.62
N ARG A 39 5.12 -12.62 3.30
CA ARG A 39 4.88 -13.12 1.96
C ARG A 39 3.45 -12.89 1.51
N ALA A 40 3.31 -12.63 0.21
CA ALA A 40 1.99 -12.37 -0.38
C ALA A 40 1.08 -13.60 -0.31
N GLU A 41 1.64 -14.80 -0.42
CA GLU A 41 0.83 -16.02 -0.39
C GLU A 41 0.05 -16.16 0.89
N GLN A 42 0.58 -15.64 1.98
CA GLN A 42 -0.09 -15.70 3.29
C GLN A 42 -1.28 -14.74 3.38
N ALA A 43 -1.31 -13.74 2.51
CA ALA A 43 -2.32 -12.70 2.60
C ALA A 43 -3.72 -13.19 2.27
N PHE A 44 -3.84 -14.14 1.34
CA PHE A 44 -5.17 -14.52 0.85
C PHE A 44 -6.04 -15.13 1.95
N ASN A 45 -5.43 -15.90 2.85
CA ASN A 45 -6.15 -16.44 4.00
C ASN A 45 -6.67 -15.34 4.90
N ILE A 46 -5.82 -14.35 5.15
CA ILE A 46 -6.15 -13.26 6.07
C ILE A 46 -7.21 -12.35 5.45
N LEU A 47 -7.06 -12.08 4.15
CA LEU A 47 -7.99 -11.21 3.44
C LEU A 47 -9.41 -11.78 3.43
N ALA A 48 -9.53 -13.10 3.50
CA ALA A 48 -10.83 -13.73 3.51
C ALA A 48 -11.60 -13.47 4.81
N HIS A 49 -10.92 -13.09 5.87
CA HIS A 49 -11.53 -12.96 7.18
C HIS A 49 -11.52 -11.56 7.76
N ILE A 50 -10.60 -10.70 7.29
CA ILE A 50 -10.45 -9.35 7.84
C ILE A 50 -10.69 -8.33 6.73
N PRO A 51 -11.57 -7.35 6.96
CA PRO A 51 -11.90 -6.35 5.92
C PRO A 51 -10.84 -5.24 5.89
N TYR A 52 -9.73 -5.49 5.23
CA TYR A 52 -8.67 -4.52 5.12
C TYR A 52 -9.07 -3.34 4.25
N ASN A 53 -8.63 -2.16 4.64
CA ASN A 53 -8.85 -0.93 3.89
C ASN A 53 -7.63 -0.55 3.07
N LEU A 54 -6.46 -1.05 3.47
CA LEU A 54 -5.18 -0.68 2.86
C LEU A 54 -4.26 -1.88 2.84
N VAL A 55 -3.57 -2.08 1.73
CA VAL A 55 -2.46 -3.04 1.64
C VAL A 55 -1.23 -2.29 1.15
N VAL A 56 -0.14 -2.43 1.89
CA VAL A 56 1.17 -1.91 1.51
C VAL A 56 2.06 -3.10 1.23
N ILE A 57 2.57 -3.20 0.02
CA ILE A 57 3.32 -4.39 -0.39
C ILE A 57 4.63 -4.00 -1.10
N ASP A 58 5.68 -4.71 -0.77
CA ASP A 58 6.96 -4.59 -1.46
C ASP A 58 6.85 -5.20 -2.85
N SER A 59 7.44 -4.52 -3.84
CA SER A 59 7.40 -5.02 -5.21
C SER A 59 8.23 -6.28 -5.40
N GLU A 60 9.26 -6.47 -4.58
CA GLU A 60 10.24 -7.54 -4.77
C GLU A 60 10.12 -8.58 -3.68
N LEU A 61 9.12 -9.44 -3.81
CA LEU A 61 8.90 -10.52 -2.88
C LEU A 61 9.19 -11.85 -3.55
N PRO A 62 9.72 -12.83 -2.80
CA PRO A 62 9.84 -14.17 -3.34
C PRO A 62 8.44 -14.76 -3.54
N GLY A 63 8.30 -15.62 -4.55
CA GLY A 63 7.00 -16.18 -4.88
C GLY A 63 6.15 -15.18 -5.62
N ILE A 64 4.98 -14.87 -5.10
CA ILE A 64 4.10 -13.89 -5.75
C ILE A 64 4.65 -12.49 -5.49
N GLY A 65 5.02 -11.79 -6.55
CA GLY A 65 5.53 -10.43 -6.45
C GLY A 65 4.44 -9.41 -6.24
N GLY A 66 4.87 -8.17 -5.94
CA GLY A 66 3.92 -7.12 -5.63
C GLY A 66 2.97 -6.79 -6.77
N ILE A 67 3.47 -6.74 -8.00
CA ILE A 67 2.63 -6.44 -9.15
C ILE A 67 1.58 -7.52 -9.37
N ASP A 68 1.99 -8.78 -9.28
CA ASP A 68 1.03 -9.88 -9.45
C ASP A 68 -0.02 -9.87 -8.36
N PHE A 69 0.39 -9.55 -7.15
CA PHE A 69 -0.54 -9.50 -6.02
C PHE A 69 -1.58 -8.41 -6.22
N VAL A 70 -1.15 -7.19 -6.58
CA VAL A 70 -2.13 -6.11 -6.77
C VAL A 70 -3.03 -6.38 -7.96
N ARG A 71 -2.53 -7.05 -9.00
CA ARG A 71 -3.35 -7.43 -10.13
C ARG A 71 -4.46 -8.38 -9.67
N ILE A 72 -4.11 -9.34 -8.83
CA ILE A 72 -5.09 -10.29 -8.32
C ILE A 72 -6.17 -9.57 -7.52
N LEU A 73 -5.78 -8.67 -6.65
CA LEU A 73 -6.75 -7.94 -5.84
C LEU A 73 -7.61 -7.03 -6.70
N HIS A 74 -7.00 -6.33 -7.64
CA HIS A 74 -7.73 -5.43 -8.52
C HIS A 74 -8.81 -6.17 -9.32
N ASN A 75 -8.52 -7.39 -9.73
CA ASN A 75 -9.45 -8.19 -10.51
C ASN A 75 -10.44 -8.98 -9.66
N SER A 76 -10.35 -8.87 -8.35
CA SER A 76 -11.23 -9.59 -7.45
C SER A 76 -12.39 -8.70 -7.05
N ARG A 77 -13.61 -9.22 -7.19
CA ARG A 77 -14.79 -8.47 -6.80
C ARG A 77 -14.77 -8.13 -5.32
N GLU A 78 -14.26 -9.04 -4.50
CA GLU A 78 -14.24 -8.84 -3.05
C GLU A 78 -13.22 -7.82 -2.59
N TRP A 79 -12.07 -7.73 -3.30
CA TRP A 79 -10.93 -7.00 -2.80
C TRP A 79 -10.56 -5.77 -3.60
N ARG A 80 -11.26 -5.51 -4.72
CA ARG A 80 -10.84 -4.42 -5.60
C ARG A 80 -11.06 -3.02 -5.02
N THR A 81 -11.78 -2.92 -3.91
CA THR A 81 -11.95 -1.62 -3.25
C THR A 81 -10.88 -1.33 -2.22
N ILE A 82 -10.00 -2.29 -1.95
CA ILE A 82 -8.89 -2.07 -1.03
C ILE A 82 -7.90 -1.10 -1.68
N ARG A 83 -7.47 -0.10 -0.93
CA ARG A 83 -6.45 0.82 -1.43
C ARG A 83 -5.11 0.11 -1.42
N LEU A 84 -4.36 0.27 -2.51
CA LEU A 84 -3.12 -0.49 -2.72
C LEU A 84 -1.94 0.45 -2.88
N VAL A 85 -0.87 0.16 -2.14
CA VAL A 85 0.41 0.88 -2.25
C VAL A 85 1.50 -0.15 -2.51
N ILE A 86 2.26 0.05 -3.59
CA ILE A 86 3.44 -0.77 -3.86
C ILE A 86 4.67 0.05 -3.56
N ILE A 87 5.57 -0.52 -2.76
CA ILE A 87 6.86 0.11 -2.48
C ILE A 87 7.88 -0.56 -3.41
N ALA A 88 8.49 0.23 -4.28
CA ALA A 88 9.35 -0.32 -5.32
C ALA A 88 10.63 0.48 -5.47
N SER A 89 11.72 -0.24 -5.75
CA SER A 89 12.98 0.38 -6.12
C SER A 89 13.02 0.70 -7.60
N SER A 90 12.24 -0.01 -8.42
CA SER A 90 12.22 0.24 -9.86
C SER A 90 11.54 1.56 -10.19
N GLN A 91 12.16 2.29 -11.11
CA GLN A 91 11.62 3.56 -11.60
C GLN A 91 11.20 3.47 -13.05
N SER A 92 11.11 2.27 -13.61
CA SER A 92 10.79 2.11 -15.02
C SER A 92 9.37 2.59 -15.32
N ALA A 93 9.18 3.15 -16.52
CA ALA A 93 7.87 3.60 -16.94
C ALA A 93 6.89 2.44 -17.06
N ASP A 94 7.39 1.28 -17.50
CA ASP A 94 6.54 0.11 -17.63
C ASP A 94 5.98 -0.34 -16.29
N PHE A 95 6.81 -0.35 -15.27
CA PHE A 95 6.37 -0.76 -13.95
C PHE A 95 5.34 0.23 -13.40
N ALA A 96 5.61 1.53 -13.58
CA ALA A 96 4.68 2.55 -13.12
C ALA A 96 3.33 2.44 -13.84
N THR A 97 3.35 2.15 -15.13
CA THR A 97 2.14 1.99 -15.91
C THR A 97 1.34 0.79 -15.40
N GLN A 98 2.01 -0.32 -15.13
CA GLN A 98 1.32 -1.50 -14.63
C GLN A 98 0.71 -1.26 -13.27
N ALA A 99 1.45 -0.60 -12.37
CA ALA A 99 0.92 -0.29 -11.05
C ALA A 99 -0.34 0.56 -11.15
N ALA A 100 -0.32 1.57 -12.00
CA ALA A 100 -1.47 2.45 -12.20
C ALA A 100 -2.66 1.71 -12.79
N GLU A 101 -2.40 0.80 -13.73
CA GLU A 101 -3.47 0.00 -14.33
C GLU A 101 -4.22 -0.81 -13.30
N TYR A 102 -3.53 -1.30 -12.29
CA TYR A 102 -4.15 -2.10 -11.24
C TYR A 102 -4.57 -1.27 -10.04
N GLY A 103 -4.61 0.05 -10.21
CA GLY A 103 -5.10 0.95 -9.18
C GLY A 103 -4.19 1.10 -7.98
N ALA A 104 -2.90 0.77 -8.12
CA ALA A 104 -1.97 0.84 -7.02
C ALA A 104 -1.16 2.13 -7.07
N PHE A 105 -0.99 2.74 -5.91
CA PHE A 105 -0.11 3.89 -5.77
C PHE A 105 1.33 3.38 -5.63
N LEU A 106 2.23 4.00 -6.38
CA LEU A 106 3.63 3.60 -6.38
C LEU A 106 4.44 4.49 -5.43
N ALA A 107 4.96 3.89 -4.37
CA ALA A 107 5.85 4.57 -3.44
C ALA A 107 7.28 4.13 -3.72
N ARG A 108 8.20 5.08 -3.73
CA ARG A 108 9.61 4.79 -3.99
C ARG A 108 10.27 4.24 -2.74
N LYS A 109 11.03 3.18 -2.89
CA LYS A 109 11.66 2.53 -1.75
C LYS A 109 12.54 3.50 -0.96
N SER A 110 13.26 4.37 -1.65
CA SER A 110 14.14 5.35 -0.99
C SER A 110 13.39 6.43 -0.24
N ARG A 111 12.10 6.61 -0.52
CA ARG A 111 11.29 7.66 0.09
C ARG A 111 9.93 7.12 0.53
N TRP A 112 9.88 5.86 0.93
CA TRP A 112 8.59 5.20 1.17
C TRP A 112 7.75 5.93 2.23
N LYS A 113 8.40 6.42 3.27
CA LYS A 113 7.67 7.08 4.35
C LYS A 113 7.01 8.35 3.86
N HIS A 114 7.75 9.17 3.14
CA HIS A 114 7.22 10.42 2.57
C HIS A 114 6.08 10.13 1.60
N ASP A 115 6.29 9.19 0.69
CA ASP A 115 5.31 8.87 -0.32
C ASP A 115 4.04 8.27 0.31
N LEU A 116 4.22 7.44 1.33
CA LEU A 116 3.08 6.84 2.02
C LEU A 116 2.25 7.90 2.74
N PHE A 117 2.90 8.84 3.43
CA PHE A 117 2.19 9.92 4.08
C PHE A 117 1.39 10.75 3.08
N ARG A 118 1.98 11.05 1.94
CA ARG A 118 1.27 11.80 0.92
C ARG A 118 0.04 11.05 0.43
N PHE A 119 0.18 9.77 0.22
CA PHE A 119 -0.95 8.94 -0.20
C PHE A 119 -2.06 8.97 0.85
N LEU A 120 -1.69 8.77 2.10
CA LEU A 120 -2.68 8.68 3.17
C LEU A 120 -3.36 10.01 3.47
N SER A 121 -2.70 11.12 3.17
CA SER A 121 -3.29 12.43 3.41
C SER A 121 -4.19 12.90 2.28
N GLY A 122 -4.34 12.10 1.22
CA GLY A 122 -5.30 12.41 0.17
C GLY A 122 -4.82 13.38 -0.88
N TYR A 123 -3.51 13.59 -1.02
CA TYR A 123 -3.00 14.50 -2.03
C TYR A 123 -3.35 14.07 -3.44
N GLU A 124 -3.52 12.80 -3.64
CA GLU A 124 -3.84 12.28 -4.96
C GLU A 124 -5.21 12.74 -5.45
N GLU A 125 -6.03 13.27 -4.57
CA GLU A 125 -7.39 13.68 -4.92
C GLU A 125 -7.46 15.06 -5.53
N ASP A 126 -6.37 15.82 -5.47
CA ASP A 126 -6.33 17.17 -6.02
C ASP A 126 -5.05 17.36 -6.81
N PRO A 127 -5.10 17.07 -8.11
CA PRO A 127 -3.88 17.20 -8.95
C PRO A 127 -3.28 18.60 -8.94
N THR A 128 -4.12 19.62 -8.88
CA THR A 128 -3.63 21.00 -8.87
C THR A 128 -2.86 21.30 -7.60
N GLU A 129 -3.45 20.95 -6.48
CA GLU A 129 -2.79 21.14 -5.19
C GLU A 129 -1.52 20.32 -5.09
N ASN A 130 -1.58 19.10 -5.60
CA ASN A 130 -0.44 18.21 -5.61
C ASN A 130 0.73 18.82 -6.39
N THR A 131 0.43 19.38 -7.55
CA THR A 131 1.43 20.02 -8.37
C THR A 131 2.08 21.19 -7.65
N VAL A 132 1.28 22.00 -7.00
CA VAL A 132 1.79 23.15 -6.25
C VAL A 132 2.71 22.70 -5.13
N CYS A 133 2.31 21.66 -4.39
CA CYS A 133 3.15 21.14 -3.33
C CYS A 133 4.48 20.64 -3.84
N ASP A 134 4.47 19.97 -4.98
CA ASP A 134 5.70 19.46 -5.56
C ASP A 134 6.66 20.58 -5.93
N GLN A 135 6.12 21.68 -6.41
CA GLN A 135 6.96 22.80 -6.81
C GLN A 135 7.61 23.50 -5.64
N ARG A 136 7.00 23.43 -4.48
CA ARG A 136 7.57 24.07 -3.29
C ARG A 136 8.68 23.26 -2.65
N VAL A 137 8.76 22.02 -2.99
CA VAL A 137 9.79 21.15 -2.48
C VAL A 137 11.00 21.16 -3.38
#